data_c724baa80dfe11f4de6b918384017d24
#
_entry.id   c724baa80dfe11f4de6b918384017d24
#
_cell.length_a   1.000
_cell.length_b   1.000
_cell.length_c   1.000
_cell.angle_alpha   90.00
_cell.angle_beta   90.00
_cell.angle_gamma   90.00
#
_symmetry.space_group_name_H-M   'P 1'
#
loop_
_entity.id
_entity.type
_entity.pdbx_description
1 polymer ?
#
loop_
_entity_poly.entity_id
_entity_poly.type
_entity_poly.pdbx_seq_one_letter_code
_entity_poly.pdbx_strand_id
1 'polypeptide(L)'
;DLIYFHRDTWEEEDLKEVKRNFDNVLEALNQYSQYNPEAAKRAIKLLRFMENSKEKDLLPDTKTYNTVVGALAKQGDKSSISYIQDIITEMSRNRDDGKNEEAKVNTQTYNALIKAYVKHGQETSAESILRQMQYEYDQGNHDVRPDSVTWNLVIEGHAKSQNERASHNTANIMDQMLEFGKKHPDVKPDKVTITSMLKSLVRKATKGNQNSGRQAVDILDKMIESYSSGNELMKPDKIIFSTVINCVAKCGRSDAGSEALLLLNRMLKMHKEGYSNLKPDTVTLNTTLSALANTQTAEAAEQAGKLLQAMLKSNDDDMAPNVQSYTLVISAWGKSGAKESTKKIEQLLLEMEKVDDTLKPNTVTY
;
A
#
# COMPACT_ATOMS: atom_id res chain seq x y z
N ASP A 1 4.20 -4.91 -41.49
CA ASP A 1 4.45 -5.01 -42.95
C ASP A 1 4.86 -3.68 -43.59
N LEU A 2 4.48 -2.53 -43.07
CA LEU A 2 4.87 -1.21 -43.60
C LEU A 2 6.34 -0.83 -43.32
N ILE A 3 6.99 -1.43 -42.35
CA ILE A 3 8.38 -1.13 -41.95
C ILE A 3 9.41 -1.78 -42.90
N TYR A 4 9.02 -2.77 -43.65
CA TYR A 4 9.93 -3.53 -44.55
C TYR A 4 10.20 -2.87 -45.91
N PHE A 5 9.41 -1.89 -46.35
CA PHE A 5 9.42 -1.45 -47.75
C PHE A 5 10.47 -0.42 -48.12
N HIS A 6 11.18 0.26 -47.16
CA HIS A 6 12.16 1.30 -47.48
C HIS A 6 13.39 1.33 -46.55
N ARG A 7 13.94 0.19 -46.21
CA ARG A 7 15.03 0.06 -45.22
C ARG A 7 16.36 0.68 -45.67
N ASP A 8 16.60 0.74 -46.98
CA ASP A 8 17.89 1.14 -47.55
C ASP A 8 18.02 2.65 -47.78
N THR A 9 17.02 3.47 -47.39
CA THR A 9 16.96 4.89 -47.68
C THR A 9 16.71 5.77 -46.43
N TRP A 10 16.71 5.20 -45.21
CA TRP A 10 16.46 5.98 -44.01
C TRP A 10 17.68 6.77 -43.60
N GLU A 11 17.50 8.09 -43.41
CA GLU A 11 18.48 8.95 -42.80
C GLU A 11 18.46 8.79 -41.26
N GLU A 12 19.53 9.22 -40.57
CA GLU A 12 19.65 9.12 -39.11
C GLU A 12 18.47 9.78 -38.36
N GLU A 13 17.91 10.86 -38.89
CA GLU A 13 16.72 11.54 -38.34
C GLU A 13 15.46 10.66 -38.43
N ASP A 14 15.28 9.92 -39.53
CA ASP A 14 14.15 8.98 -39.70
C ASP A 14 14.21 7.84 -38.68
N LEU A 15 15.41 7.29 -38.43
CA LEU A 15 15.62 6.23 -37.44
C LEU A 15 15.30 6.70 -36.01
N LYS A 16 15.68 7.91 -35.64
CA LYS A 16 15.35 8.50 -34.35
C LYS A 16 13.84 8.73 -34.18
N GLU A 17 13.15 9.12 -35.25
CA GLU A 17 11.70 9.27 -35.23
C GLU A 17 11.00 7.91 -35.08
N VAL A 18 11.46 6.88 -35.79
CA VAL A 18 10.95 5.51 -35.67
C VAL A 18 11.15 4.97 -34.25
N LYS A 19 12.33 5.16 -33.64
CA LYS A 19 12.58 4.78 -32.24
C LYS A 19 11.61 5.48 -31.31
N ARG A 20 11.43 6.80 -31.47
CA ARG A 20 10.47 7.56 -30.64
C ARG A 20 9.05 7.03 -30.77
N ASN A 21 8.62 6.62 -31.97
CA ASN A 21 7.31 6.03 -32.18
C ASN A 21 7.20 4.65 -31.50
N PHE A 22 8.25 3.82 -31.50
CA PHE A 22 8.28 2.57 -30.77
C PHE A 22 8.17 2.79 -29.27
N ASP A 23 8.92 3.74 -28.71
CA ASP A 23 8.85 4.10 -27.30
C ASP A 23 7.47 4.59 -26.89
N ASN A 24 6.80 5.41 -27.72
CA ASN A 24 5.42 5.86 -27.50
C ASN A 24 4.43 4.67 -27.48
N VAL A 25 4.59 3.72 -28.39
CA VAL A 25 3.77 2.49 -28.41
C VAL A 25 4.02 1.65 -27.16
N LEU A 26 5.28 1.50 -26.74
CA LEU A 26 5.63 0.78 -25.52
C LEU A 26 5.06 1.46 -24.27
N GLU A 27 5.11 2.79 -24.17
CA GLU A 27 4.48 3.53 -23.07
C GLU A 27 2.96 3.31 -23.02
N ALA A 28 2.27 3.35 -24.17
CA ALA A 28 0.85 3.04 -24.25
C ALA A 28 0.57 1.58 -23.81
N LEU A 29 1.33 0.61 -24.30
CA LEU A 29 1.20 -0.79 -23.89
C LEU A 29 1.45 -0.98 -22.38
N ASN A 30 2.42 -0.27 -21.81
CA ASN A 30 2.68 -0.27 -20.38
C ASN A 30 1.50 0.30 -19.57
N GLN A 31 0.84 1.35 -20.04
CA GLN A 31 -0.34 1.91 -19.36
C GLN A 31 -1.51 0.92 -19.35
N TYR A 32 -1.74 0.21 -20.46
CA TYR A 32 -2.85 -0.75 -20.60
C TYR A 32 -2.56 -2.15 -20.06
N SER A 33 -1.32 -2.48 -19.70
CA SER A 33 -0.89 -3.84 -19.32
C SER A 33 -1.62 -4.41 -18.09
N GLN A 34 -2.09 -3.56 -17.18
CA GLN A 34 -2.88 -4.02 -16.02
C GLN A 34 -4.30 -4.46 -16.38
N TYR A 35 -4.84 -4.00 -17.53
CA TYR A 35 -6.20 -4.30 -17.98
C TYR A 35 -6.23 -5.28 -19.16
N ASN A 36 -5.13 -5.40 -19.88
CA ASN A 36 -5.03 -6.24 -21.08
C ASN A 36 -3.76 -7.11 -21.06
N PRO A 37 -3.90 -8.41 -20.78
CA PRO A 37 -2.75 -9.34 -20.75
C PRO A 37 -1.94 -9.41 -22.05
N GLU A 38 -2.55 -9.12 -23.20
CA GLU A 38 -1.85 -9.12 -24.48
C GLU A 38 -0.93 -7.89 -24.65
N ALA A 39 -1.13 -6.82 -23.89
CA ALA A 39 -0.32 -5.61 -24.00
C ALA A 39 1.15 -5.88 -23.66
N ALA A 40 1.43 -6.59 -22.56
CA ALA A 40 2.81 -6.92 -22.19
C ALA A 40 3.46 -7.88 -23.18
N LYS A 41 2.72 -8.85 -23.75
CA LYS A 41 3.24 -9.75 -24.81
C LYS A 41 3.61 -8.98 -26.08
N ARG A 42 2.79 -7.98 -26.44
CA ARG A 42 3.10 -7.10 -27.59
C ARG A 42 4.33 -6.24 -27.30
N ALA A 43 4.46 -5.74 -26.07
CA ALA A 43 5.64 -5.00 -25.64
C ALA A 43 6.93 -5.83 -25.75
N ILE A 44 6.91 -7.10 -25.33
CA ILE A 44 8.04 -8.04 -25.52
C ILE A 44 8.37 -8.22 -27.00
N LYS A 45 7.35 -8.44 -27.84
CA LYS A 45 7.59 -8.62 -29.30
C LYS A 45 8.26 -7.42 -29.92
N LEU A 46 7.82 -6.21 -29.55
CA LEU A 46 8.41 -4.98 -30.05
C LEU A 46 9.84 -4.80 -29.52
N LEU A 47 10.10 -5.08 -28.25
CA LEU A 47 11.44 -5.06 -27.67
C LEU A 47 12.38 -6.01 -28.44
N ARG A 48 11.95 -7.29 -28.69
CA ARG A 48 12.74 -8.25 -29.46
C ARG A 48 13.01 -7.79 -30.88
N PHE A 49 12.08 -7.10 -31.51
CA PHE A 49 12.29 -6.50 -32.82
C PHE A 49 13.39 -5.44 -32.77
N MET A 50 13.37 -4.55 -31.75
CA MET A 50 14.39 -3.50 -31.56
C MET A 50 15.77 -4.11 -31.28
N GLU A 51 15.87 -5.11 -30.40
CA GLU A 51 17.12 -5.83 -30.06
C GLU A 51 17.80 -6.49 -31.28
N ASN A 52 17.00 -6.97 -32.22
CA ASN A 52 17.50 -7.62 -33.44
C ASN A 52 17.78 -6.65 -34.60
N SER A 53 17.65 -5.33 -34.31
CA SER A 53 17.97 -4.31 -35.32
C SER A 53 19.50 -4.27 -35.59
N LYS A 54 19.86 -4.04 -36.82
CA LYS A 54 21.25 -3.78 -37.22
C LYS A 54 21.61 -2.28 -37.02
N GLU A 55 20.60 -1.44 -36.92
CA GLU A 55 20.74 0.00 -36.77
C GLU A 55 20.91 0.34 -35.28
N LYS A 56 22.03 0.96 -34.91
CA LYS A 56 22.33 1.34 -33.53
C LYS A 56 21.28 2.28 -32.96
N ASP A 57 20.75 3.18 -33.77
CA ASP A 57 19.74 4.17 -33.34
C ASP A 57 18.38 3.56 -33.01
N LEU A 58 18.12 2.30 -33.45
CA LEU A 58 16.91 1.56 -33.10
C LEU A 58 17.10 0.65 -31.91
N LEU A 59 18.31 0.46 -31.41
CA LEU A 59 18.55 -0.39 -30.25
C LEU A 59 17.81 0.16 -29.01
N PRO A 60 17.24 -0.73 -28.18
CA PRO A 60 16.53 -0.31 -26.97
C PRO A 60 17.52 0.26 -25.95
N ASP A 61 17.21 1.43 -25.42
CA ASP A 61 17.93 2.03 -24.30
C ASP A 61 17.36 1.57 -22.94
N THR A 62 17.97 2.01 -21.84
CA THR A 62 17.51 1.68 -20.49
C THR A 62 16.04 2.05 -20.25
N LYS A 63 15.56 3.18 -20.82
CA LYS A 63 14.16 3.61 -20.68
C LYS A 63 13.22 2.64 -21.40
N THR A 64 13.56 2.24 -22.63
CA THR A 64 12.81 1.27 -23.42
C THR A 64 12.66 -0.06 -22.66
N TYR A 65 13.77 -0.60 -22.15
CA TYR A 65 13.75 -1.81 -21.31
C TYR A 65 12.88 -1.65 -20.08
N ASN A 66 13.05 -0.57 -19.31
CA ASN A 66 12.27 -0.31 -18.11
C ASN A 66 10.77 -0.18 -18.38
N THR A 67 10.38 0.34 -19.54
CA THR A 67 8.98 0.44 -19.95
C THR A 67 8.37 -0.96 -20.14
N VAL A 68 9.10 -1.88 -20.80
CA VAL A 68 8.64 -3.27 -21.00
C VAL A 68 8.61 -4.06 -19.70
N VAL A 69 9.66 -3.95 -18.89
CA VAL A 69 9.73 -4.57 -17.56
C VAL A 69 8.59 -4.04 -16.65
N GLY A 70 8.30 -2.74 -16.72
CA GLY A 70 7.17 -2.12 -16.03
C GLY A 70 5.82 -2.68 -16.45
N ALA A 71 5.62 -2.92 -17.75
CA ALA A 71 4.41 -3.53 -18.30
C ALA A 71 4.22 -4.98 -17.79
N LEU A 72 5.29 -5.76 -17.74
CA LEU A 72 5.30 -7.12 -17.20
C LEU A 72 4.98 -7.13 -15.69
N ALA A 73 5.59 -6.24 -14.92
CA ALA A 73 5.33 -6.13 -13.49
C ALA A 73 3.88 -5.70 -13.17
N LYS A 74 3.26 -4.88 -14.02
CA LYS A 74 1.85 -4.48 -13.89
C LYS A 74 0.90 -5.60 -14.26
N GLN A 75 1.17 -6.33 -15.33
CA GLN A 75 0.36 -7.48 -15.74
C GLN A 75 0.31 -8.52 -14.60
N GLY A 76 1.44 -8.87 -14.03
CA GLY A 76 1.55 -9.76 -12.88
C GLY A 76 1.08 -11.17 -13.18
N ASP A 77 1.42 -11.72 -14.32
CA ASP A 77 1.35 -13.13 -14.65
C ASP A 77 2.54 -13.87 -14.01
N LYS A 78 2.39 -15.15 -13.65
CA LYS A 78 3.50 -15.93 -13.06
C LYS A 78 4.73 -15.98 -13.96
N SER A 79 4.54 -16.00 -15.28
CA SER A 79 5.62 -15.96 -16.27
C SER A 79 6.32 -14.59 -16.35
N SER A 80 5.70 -13.52 -15.87
CA SER A 80 6.27 -12.16 -15.91
C SER A 80 7.61 -12.07 -15.17
N ILE A 81 7.76 -12.78 -14.05
CA ILE A 81 9.00 -12.78 -13.26
C ILE A 81 10.16 -13.35 -14.10
N SER A 82 9.95 -14.51 -14.74
CA SER A 82 10.95 -15.13 -15.60
C SER A 82 11.34 -14.22 -16.77
N TYR A 83 10.35 -13.62 -17.45
CA TYR A 83 10.63 -12.70 -18.54
C TYR A 83 11.41 -11.46 -18.08
N ILE A 84 11.11 -10.90 -16.90
CA ILE A 84 11.86 -9.78 -16.35
C ILE A 84 13.30 -10.17 -16.05
N GLN A 85 13.52 -11.35 -15.45
CA GLN A 85 14.86 -11.87 -15.18
C GLN A 85 15.67 -12.09 -16.46
N ASP A 86 15.05 -12.68 -17.50
CA ASP A 86 15.66 -12.87 -18.80
C ASP A 86 16.07 -11.52 -19.43
N ILE A 87 15.20 -10.51 -19.36
CA ILE A 87 15.49 -9.16 -19.87
C ILE A 87 16.66 -8.53 -19.10
N ILE A 88 16.69 -8.62 -17.77
CA ILE A 88 17.80 -8.09 -16.95
C ILE A 88 19.12 -8.77 -17.31
N THR A 89 19.11 -10.09 -17.48
CA THR A 89 20.29 -10.86 -17.89
C THR A 89 20.78 -10.44 -19.28
N GLU A 90 19.85 -10.20 -20.20
CA GLU A 90 20.17 -9.77 -21.56
C GLU A 90 20.69 -8.34 -21.63
N MET A 91 20.12 -7.42 -20.85
CA MET A 91 20.65 -6.04 -20.69
C MET A 91 22.11 -6.07 -20.22
N SER A 92 22.42 -6.84 -19.19
CA SER A 92 23.76 -6.97 -18.66
C SER A 92 24.72 -7.57 -19.70
N ARG A 93 24.33 -8.65 -20.37
CA ARG A 93 25.11 -9.29 -21.42
C ARG A 93 25.38 -8.36 -22.61
N ASN A 94 24.38 -7.67 -23.11
CA ASN A 94 24.53 -6.77 -24.26
C ASN A 94 25.44 -5.59 -23.96
N ARG A 95 25.46 -5.12 -22.71
CA ARG A 95 26.41 -4.12 -22.25
C ARG A 95 27.84 -4.67 -22.16
N ASP A 96 28.02 -5.81 -21.49
CA ASP A 96 29.33 -6.44 -21.27
C ASP A 96 30.00 -6.85 -22.58
N ASP A 97 29.21 -7.33 -23.56
CA ASP A 97 29.65 -7.66 -24.91
C ASP A 97 29.89 -6.43 -25.81
N GLY A 98 29.63 -5.20 -25.32
CA GLY A 98 29.74 -3.96 -26.08
C GLY A 98 28.73 -3.81 -27.23
N LYS A 99 27.69 -4.65 -27.27
CA LYS A 99 26.65 -4.60 -28.29
C LYS A 99 25.69 -3.43 -28.11
N ASN A 100 25.41 -3.10 -26.84
CA ASN A 100 24.48 -2.01 -26.50
C ASN A 100 24.89 -1.36 -25.15
N GLU A 101 25.68 -0.30 -25.21
CA GLU A 101 26.14 0.44 -24.03
C GLU A 101 25.04 1.24 -23.32
N GLU A 102 23.94 1.53 -24.05
CA GLU A 102 22.77 2.24 -23.53
C GLU A 102 21.83 1.36 -22.68
N ALA A 103 22.01 0.04 -22.74
CA ALA A 103 21.23 -0.93 -21.97
C ALA A 103 21.79 -1.13 -20.55
N LYS A 104 21.52 -0.18 -19.65
CA LYS A 104 22.01 -0.27 -18.26
C LYS A 104 20.90 -0.74 -17.32
N VAL A 105 21.19 -1.81 -16.57
CA VAL A 105 20.34 -2.19 -15.43
C VAL A 105 20.45 -1.11 -14.35
N ASN A 106 19.32 -0.62 -13.85
CA ASN A 106 19.30 0.44 -12.84
C ASN A 106 18.28 0.16 -11.73
N THR A 107 18.18 1.06 -10.75
CA THR A 107 17.24 0.97 -9.63
C THR A 107 15.80 0.74 -10.10
N GLN A 108 15.36 1.41 -11.16
CA GLN A 108 14.00 1.25 -11.70
C GLN A 108 13.75 -0.16 -12.25
N THR A 109 14.75 -0.75 -12.90
CA THR A 109 14.69 -2.14 -13.42
C THR A 109 14.48 -3.13 -12.27
N TYR A 110 15.29 -3.03 -11.21
CA TYR A 110 15.17 -3.88 -10.03
C TYR A 110 13.87 -3.62 -9.25
N ASN A 111 13.43 -2.37 -9.13
CA ASN A 111 12.14 -2.04 -8.49
C ASN A 111 10.97 -2.71 -9.19
N ALA A 112 10.99 -2.83 -10.52
CA ALA A 112 9.95 -3.55 -11.26
C ALA A 112 9.98 -5.06 -10.99
N LEU A 113 11.17 -5.68 -10.89
CA LEU A 113 11.33 -7.08 -10.51
C LEU A 113 10.83 -7.34 -9.07
N ILE A 114 11.23 -6.49 -8.11
CA ILE A 114 10.76 -6.55 -6.72
C ILE A 114 9.23 -6.46 -6.68
N LYS A 115 8.63 -5.52 -7.42
CA LYS A 115 7.17 -5.37 -7.51
C LYS A 115 6.49 -6.62 -8.07
N ALA A 116 7.08 -7.27 -9.06
CA ALA A 116 6.57 -8.53 -9.61
C ALA A 116 6.61 -9.65 -8.55
N TYR A 117 7.72 -9.80 -7.81
CA TYR A 117 7.82 -10.76 -6.71
C TYR A 117 6.79 -10.50 -5.61
N VAL A 118 6.65 -9.24 -5.17
CA VAL A 118 5.67 -8.83 -4.14
C VAL A 118 4.24 -9.15 -4.57
N LYS A 119 3.91 -8.91 -5.83
CA LYS A 119 2.58 -9.22 -6.39
C LYS A 119 2.26 -10.72 -6.33
N HIS A 120 3.27 -11.57 -6.44
CA HIS A 120 3.14 -13.02 -6.37
C HIS A 120 3.36 -13.62 -4.97
N GLY A 121 3.50 -12.79 -3.94
CA GLY A 121 3.72 -13.25 -2.57
C GLY A 121 5.08 -13.93 -2.37
N GLN A 122 6.09 -13.55 -3.15
CA GLN A 122 7.47 -14.03 -3.06
C GLN A 122 8.34 -12.98 -2.35
N GLU A 123 7.97 -12.63 -1.11
CA GLU A 123 8.60 -11.58 -0.32
C GLU A 123 10.09 -11.85 -0.03
N THR A 124 10.48 -13.12 0.13
CA THR A 124 11.88 -13.49 0.35
C THR A 124 12.74 -13.29 -0.90
N SER A 125 12.18 -13.54 -2.08
CA SER A 125 12.86 -13.24 -3.35
C SER A 125 13.00 -11.74 -3.56
N ALA A 126 11.97 -10.96 -3.23
CA ALA A 126 12.02 -9.50 -3.27
C ALA A 126 13.11 -8.95 -2.34
N GLU A 127 13.24 -9.48 -1.11
CA GLU A 127 14.31 -9.13 -0.17
C GLU A 127 15.70 -9.52 -0.70
N SER A 128 15.83 -10.67 -1.38
CA SER A 128 17.10 -11.07 -2.00
C SER A 128 17.56 -10.09 -3.05
N ILE A 129 16.64 -9.54 -3.87
CA ILE A 129 16.99 -8.50 -4.85
C ILE A 129 17.45 -7.22 -4.15
N LEU A 130 16.78 -6.77 -3.08
CA LEU A 130 17.25 -5.61 -2.29
C LEU A 130 18.67 -5.80 -1.79
N ARG A 131 19.01 -6.99 -1.25
CA ARG A 131 20.36 -7.32 -0.79
C ARG A 131 21.38 -7.34 -1.94
N GLN A 132 20.99 -7.84 -3.11
CA GLN A 132 21.80 -7.80 -4.33
C GLN A 132 22.09 -6.35 -4.73
N MET A 133 21.07 -5.49 -4.77
CA MET A 133 21.24 -4.06 -5.09
C MET A 133 22.20 -3.38 -4.11
N GLN A 134 22.07 -3.64 -2.80
CA GLN A 134 22.99 -3.11 -1.79
C GLN A 134 24.43 -3.57 -2.02
N TYR A 135 24.61 -4.88 -2.29
CA TYR A 135 25.93 -5.44 -2.58
C TYR A 135 26.56 -4.83 -3.83
N GLU A 136 25.84 -4.75 -4.94
CA GLU A 136 26.33 -4.16 -6.18
C GLU A 136 26.65 -2.67 -6.01
N TYR A 137 25.82 -1.93 -5.26
CA TYR A 137 26.09 -0.52 -4.92
C TYR A 137 27.38 -0.38 -4.11
N ASP A 138 27.61 -1.22 -3.11
CA ASP A 138 28.82 -1.22 -2.29
C ASP A 138 30.08 -1.60 -3.10
N GLN A 139 29.91 -2.36 -4.22
CA GLN A 139 30.98 -2.64 -5.19
C GLN A 139 31.21 -1.49 -6.21
N GLY A 140 30.50 -0.36 -6.07
CA GLY A 140 30.67 0.82 -6.91
C GLY A 140 29.67 0.95 -8.07
N ASN A 141 28.70 0.07 -8.20
CA ASN A 141 27.63 0.21 -9.20
C ASN A 141 26.55 1.19 -8.68
N HIS A 142 26.78 2.49 -8.90
CA HIS A 142 25.87 3.54 -8.42
C HIS A 142 24.52 3.59 -9.13
N ASP A 143 24.38 2.95 -10.32
CA ASP A 143 23.13 2.91 -11.10
C ASP A 143 22.03 2.09 -10.40
N VAL A 144 22.41 1.18 -9.51
CA VAL A 144 21.46 0.26 -8.82
C VAL A 144 21.26 0.58 -7.34
N ARG A 145 21.59 1.80 -6.90
CA ARG A 145 21.41 2.22 -5.50
C ARG A 145 19.95 2.04 -5.07
N PRO A 146 19.66 1.32 -3.97
CA PRO A 146 18.31 1.26 -3.41
C PRO A 146 17.78 2.65 -3.05
N ASP A 147 16.57 2.98 -3.50
CA ASP A 147 15.85 4.21 -3.16
C ASP A 147 14.69 3.93 -2.18
N SER A 148 13.99 4.98 -1.72
CA SER A 148 12.84 4.80 -0.82
C SER A 148 11.76 3.91 -1.41
N VAL A 149 11.59 3.88 -2.75
CA VAL A 149 10.63 3.00 -3.43
C VAL A 149 11.04 1.55 -3.29
N THR A 150 12.34 1.24 -3.47
CA THR A 150 12.89 -0.11 -3.30
C THR A 150 12.56 -0.68 -1.91
N TRP A 151 12.90 0.10 -0.86
CA TRP A 151 12.63 -0.30 0.52
C TRP A 151 11.14 -0.47 0.80
N ASN A 152 10.31 0.47 0.35
CA ASN A 152 8.85 0.42 0.54
C ASN A 152 8.23 -0.80 -0.14
N LEU A 153 8.68 -1.18 -1.33
CA LEU A 153 8.19 -2.38 -2.02
C LEU A 153 8.50 -3.67 -1.23
N VAL A 154 9.71 -3.80 -0.69
CA VAL A 154 10.09 -4.98 0.12
C VAL A 154 9.31 -5.01 1.44
N ILE A 155 9.18 -3.87 2.14
CA ILE A 155 8.35 -3.71 3.35
C ILE A 155 6.90 -4.08 3.05
N GLU A 156 6.33 -3.62 1.93
CA GLU A 156 4.97 -3.96 1.50
C GLU A 156 4.80 -5.46 1.25
N GLY A 157 5.81 -6.11 0.62
CA GLY A 157 5.83 -7.54 0.37
C GLY A 157 5.72 -8.34 1.68
N HIS A 158 6.59 -8.07 2.62
CA HIS A 158 6.54 -8.70 3.94
C HIS A 158 5.25 -8.35 4.70
N ALA A 159 4.77 -7.09 4.61
CA ALA A 159 3.52 -6.69 5.25
C ALA A 159 2.28 -7.42 4.68
N LYS A 160 2.29 -7.82 3.41
CA LYS A 160 1.22 -8.59 2.77
C LYS A 160 1.34 -10.09 3.01
N SER A 161 2.50 -10.58 3.41
CA SER A 161 2.75 -12.01 3.60
C SER A 161 1.86 -12.62 4.68
N GLN A 162 1.45 -13.85 4.46
CA GLN A 162 0.74 -14.69 5.44
C GLN A 162 1.69 -15.35 6.45
N ASN A 163 3.00 -15.21 6.28
CA ASN A 163 4.00 -15.81 7.13
C ASN A 163 3.92 -15.25 8.56
N GLU A 164 4.04 -16.09 9.56
CA GLU A 164 4.02 -15.68 10.97
C GLU A 164 5.14 -14.71 11.33
N ARG A 165 6.28 -14.78 10.64
CA ARG A 165 7.42 -13.88 10.80
C ARG A 165 7.29 -12.57 10.02
N ALA A 166 6.25 -12.41 9.20
CA ALA A 166 6.10 -11.28 8.29
C ALA A 166 6.30 -9.92 8.96
N SER A 167 5.73 -9.70 10.13
CA SER A 167 5.87 -8.40 10.80
C SER A 167 7.19 -8.23 11.55
N HIS A 168 7.87 -9.32 11.94
CA HIS A 168 9.25 -9.23 12.42
C HIS A 168 10.16 -8.84 11.26
N ASN A 169 9.98 -9.46 10.10
CA ASN A 169 10.72 -9.11 8.90
C ASN A 169 10.45 -7.67 8.46
N THR A 170 9.18 -7.22 8.52
CA THR A 170 8.82 -5.83 8.21
C THR A 170 9.56 -4.83 9.10
N ALA A 171 9.63 -5.09 10.41
CA ALA A 171 10.36 -4.25 11.36
C ALA A 171 11.88 -4.27 11.09
N ASN A 172 12.44 -5.46 10.82
CA ASN A 172 13.86 -5.61 10.51
C ASN A 172 14.26 -4.86 9.21
N ILE A 173 13.44 -4.94 8.15
CA ILE A 173 13.70 -4.19 6.91
C ILE A 173 13.60 -2.68 7.15
N MET A 174 12.67 -2.24 8.01
CA MET A 174 12.58 -0.84 8.42
C MET A 174 13.84 -0.36 9.15
N ASP A 175 14.38 -1.15 10.07
CA ASP A 175 15.62 -0.83 10.79
C ASP A 175 16.80 -0.74 9.82
N GLN A 176 16.89 -1.65 8.84
CA GLN A 176 17.89 -1.60 7.78
C GLN A 176 17.74 -0.34 6.90
N MET A 177 16.50 0.05 6.54
CA MET A 177 16.22 1.28 5.81
C MET A 177 16.71 2.52 6.57
N LEU A 178 16.45 2.58 7.89
CA LEU A 178 16.90 3.68 8.75
C LEU A 178 18.45 3.73 8.82
N GLU A 179 19.11 2.58 8.93
CA GLU A 179 20.58 2.53 8.94
C GLU A 179 21.17 2.97 7.60
N PHE A 180 20.60 2.50 6.48
CA PHE A 180 21.00 2.93 5.14
C PHE A 180 20.78 4.44 4.95
N GLY A 181 19.68 4.97 5.46
CA GLY A 181 19.32 6.39 5.42
C GLY A 181 20.28 7.31 6.17
N LYS A 182 21.06 6.81 7.15
CA LYS A 182 22.12 7.61 7.81
C LYS A 182 23.21 8.05 6.83
N LYS A 183 23.53 7.19 5.86
CA LYS A 183 24.49 7.48 4.79
C LYS A 183 23.83 8.16 3.58
N HIS A 184 22.54 7.92 3.39
CA HIS A 184 21.73 8.38 2.24
C HIS A 184 20.50 9.14 2.71
N PRO A 185 20.60 10.45 3.03
CA PRO A 185 19.52 11.22 3.65
C PRO A 185 18.25 11.35 2.81
N ASP A 186 18.30 11.04 1.52
CA ASP A 186 17.17 10.95 0.60
C ASP A 186 16.34 9.66 0.78
N VAL A 187 16.94 8.62 1.41
CA VAL A 187 16.25 7.37 1.74
C VAL A 187 15.69 7.47 3.16
N LYS A 188 14.41 7.81 3.26
CA LYS A 188 13.73 7.99 4.56
C LYS A 188 12.40 7.24 4.54
N PRO A 189 11.99 6.67 5.70
CA PRO A 189 10.62 6.23 5.87
C PRO A 189 9.64 7.36 5.58
N ASP A 190 8.56 7.01 4.91
CA ASP A 190 7.47 7.91 4.57
C ASP A 190 6.11 7.31 4.99
N LYS A 191 5.01 7.96 4.60
CA LYS A 191 3.67 7.44 4.87
C LYS A 191 3.42 6.05 4.29
N VAL A 192 4.03 5.72 3.16
CA VAL A 192 3.87 4.40 2.54
C VAL A 192 4.51 3.33 3.41
N THR A 193 5.72 3.61 3.92
CA THR A 193 6.42 2.77 4.89
C THR A 193 5.57 2.52 6.13
N ILE A 194 5.10 3.59 6.76
CA ILE A 194 4.27 3.52 7.98
C ILE A 194 2.96 2.77 7.74
N THR A 195 2.28 3.06 6.63
CA THR A 195 1.03 2.37 6.27
C THR A 195 1.24 0.86 6.10
N SER A 196 2.34 0.45 5.48
CA SER A 196 2.68 -0.97 5.29
C SER A 196 2.97 -1.67 6.62
N MET A 197 3.70 -1.02 7.52
CA MET A 197 3.94 -1.52 8.88
C MET A 197 2.63 -1.68 9.66
N LEU A 198 1.77 -0.66 9.65
CA LEU A 198 0.47 -0.71 10.35
C LEU A 198 -0.42 -1.81 9.79
N LYS A 199 -0.48 -2.02 8.46
CA LYS A 199 -1.20 -3.14 7.85
C LYS A 199 -0.68 -4.50 8.31
N SER A 200 0.63 -4.65 8.49
CA SER A 200 1.24 -5.86 9.06
C SER A 200 0.77 -6.09 10.50
N LEU A 201 0.75 -5.04 11.33
CA LEU A 201 0.27 -5.10 12.71
C LEU A 201 -1.23 -5.43 12.79
N VAL A 202 -2.07 -4.87 11.91
CA VAL A 202 -3.50 -5.23 11.82
C VAL A 202 -3.69 -6.72 11.56
N ARG A 203 -2.89 -7.32 10.69
CA ARG A 203 -2.94 -8.77 10.43
C ARG A 203 -2.54 -9.61 11.65
N LYS A 204 -1.50 -9.17 12.39
CA LYS A 204 -1.13 -9.80 13.67
C LYS A 204 -2.24 -9.69 14.70
N ALA A 205 -2.84 -8.51 14.82
CA ALA A 205 -3.96 -8.27 15.73
C ALA A 205 -5.13 -9.23 15.41
N THR A 206 -5.47 -9.39 14.12
CA THR A 206 -6.51 -10.33 13.66
C THR A 206 -6.21 -11.80 14.01
N LYS A 207 -4.93 -12.16 14.12
CA LYS A 207 -4.47 -13.49 14.57
C LYS A 207 -4.35 -13.62 16.10
N GLY A 208 -4.85 -12.64 16.86
CA GLY A 208 -4.89 -12.67 18.32
C GLY A 208 -3.66 -12.07 19.04
N ASN A 209 -2.77 -11.39 18.32
CA ASN A 209 -1.64 -10.71 18.95
C ASN A 209 -2.08 -9.41 19.63
N GLN A 210 -2.25 -9.45 20.96
CA GLN A 210 -2.71 -8.32 21.77
C GLN A 210 -1.74 -7.13 21.79
N ASN A 211 -0.45 -7.37 21.56
CA ASN A 211 0.57 -6.31 21.61
C ASN A 211 0.57 -5.43 20.35
N SER A 212 -0.05 -5.91 19.26
CA SER A 212 -0.08 -5.18 17.98
C SER A 212 -0.78 -3.82 18.09
N GLY A 213 -1.82 -3.71 18.93
CA GLY A 213 -2.51 -2.43 19.16
C GLY A 213 -1.57 -1.39 19.74
N ARG A 214 -0.83 -1.72 20.81
CA ARG A 214 0.15 -0.81 21.42
C ARG A 214 1.25 -0.41 20.45
N GLN A 215 1.80 -1.38 19.71
CA GLN A 215 2.82 -1.10 18.70
C GLN A 215 2.31 -0.13 17.61
N ALA A 216 1.03 -0.26 17.21
CA ALA A 216 0.44 0.64 16.24
C ALA A 216 0.28 2.07 16.80
N VAL A 217 -0.08 2.21 18.07
CA VAL A 217 -0.16 3.51 18.75
C VAL A 217 1.23 4.14 18.86
N ASP A 218 2.26 3.38 19.27
CA ASP A 218 3.64 3.86 19.37
C ASP A 218 4.17 4.38 18.01
N ILE A 219 3.81 3.70 16.90
CA ILE A 219 4.16 4.16 15.55
C ILE A 219 3.48 5.48 15.23
N LEU A 220 2.18 5.63 15.56
CA LEU A 220 1.44 6.87 15.35
C LEU A 220 2.04 8.03 16.16
N ASP A 221 2.41 7.77 17.42
CA ASP A 221 3.01 8.78 18.30
C ASP A 221 4.35 9.28 17.74
N LYS A 222 5.23 8.36 17.36
CA LYS A 222 6.52 8.71 16.69
C LYS A 222 6.32 9.45 15.37
N MET A 223 5.28 9.09 14.60
CA MET A 223 4.93 9.80 13.36
C MET A 223 4.52 11.24 13.64
N ILE A 224 3.64 11.46 14.63
CA ILE A 224 3.19 12.80 15.03
C ILE A 224 4.35 13.63 15.58
N GLU A 225 5.20 13.04 16.42
CA GLU A 225 6.40 13.67 16.97
C GLU A 225 7.39 14.09 15.85
N SER A 226 7.66 13.21 14.90
CA SER A 226 8.48 13.50 13.73
C SER A 226 7.92 14.64 12.88
N TYR A 227 6.61 14.64 12.66
CA TYR A 227 5.93 15.73 11.95
C TYR A 227 6.03 17.06 12.72
N SER A 228 5.82 17.03 14.03
CA SER A 228 5.94 18.22 14.90
C SER A 228 7.37 18.79 14.93
N SER A 229 8.37 17.94 14.68
CA SER A 229 9.77 18.33 14.54
C SER A 229 10.15 18.83 13.13
N GLY A 230 9.16 19.02 12.24
CA GLY A 230 9.36 19.59 10.89
C GLY A 230 9.48 18.58 9.74
N ASN A 231 9.26 17.28 9.98
CA ASN A 231 9.29 16.28 8.92
C ASN A 231 7.91 16.18 8.21
N GLU A 232 7.71 16.96 7.17
CA GLU A 232 6.47 17.02 6.39
C GLU A 232 6.05 15.65 5.78
N LEU A 233 7.00 14.75 5.51
CA LEU A 233 6.70 13.41 4.98
C LEU A 233 5.94 12.55 6.00
N MET A 234 6.04 12.89 7.29
CA MET A 234 5.38 12.20 8.41
C MET A 234 4.05 12.85 8.83
N LYS A 235 3.48 13.75 8.03
CA LYS A 235 2.17 14.35 8.31
C LYS A 235 1.10 13.25 8.42
N PRO A 236 0.48 13.04 9.60
CA PRO A 236 -0.55 12.02 9.75
C PRO A 236 -1.80 12.37 8.96
N ASP A 237 -2.54 11.36 8.52
CA ASP A 237 -3.81 11.52 7.82
C ASP A 237 -4.89 10.57 8.35
N LYS A 238 -6.09 10.72 7.82
CA LYS A 238 -7.25 9.90 8.19
C LYS A 238 -6.98 8.39 8.04
N ILE A 239 -6.24 7.97 7.00
CA ILE A 239 -5.96 6.56 6.72
C ILE A 239 -5.08 5.97 7.82
N ILE A 240 -4.06 6.70 8.26
CA ILE A 240 -3.17 6.29 9.35
C ILE A 240 -3.97 6.13 10.65
N PHE A 241 -4.72 7.16 11.07
CA PHE A 241 -5.53 7.07 12.29
C PHE A 241 -6.53 5.91 12.24
N SER A 242 -7.29 5.78 11.15
CA SER A 242 -8.27 4.69 10.99
C SER A 242 -7.60 3.31 11.01
N THR A 243 -6.38 3.18 10.46
CA THR A 243 -5.63 1.92 10.47
C THR A 243 -5.15 1.57 11.89
N VAL A 244 -4.71 2.55 12.66
CA VAL A 244 -4.31 2.35 14.07
C VAL A 244 -5.53 1.97 14.91
N ILE A 245 -6.65 2.69 14.79
CA ILE A 245 -7.91 2.36 15.48
C ILE A 245 -8.36 0.93 15.11
N ASN A 246 -8.27 0.53 13.83
CA ASN A 246 -8.60 -0.83 13.39
C ASN A 246 -7.65 -1.88 13.99
N CYS A 247 -6.37 -1.57 14.15
CA CYS A 247 -5.41 -2.46 14.81
C CYS A 247 -5.77 -2.68 16.28
N VAL A 248 -6.09 -1.60 16.98
CA VAL A 248 -6.56 -1.64 18.37
C VAL A 248 -7.88 -2.41 18.48
N ALA A 249 -8.84 -2.18 17.59
CA ALA A 249 -10.13 -2.88 17.59
C ALA A 249 -10.01 -4.41 17.42
N LYS A 250 -8.97 -4.87 16.71
CA LYS A 250 -8.75 -6.30 16.40
C LYS A 250 -7.80 -7.02 17.35
N CYS A 251 -7.09 -6.32 18.22
CA CYS A 251 -6.06 -6.94 19.07
C CYS A 251 -6.62 -7.78 20.26
N GLY A 252 -7.94 -7.72 20.51
CA GLY A 252 -8.60 -8.54 21.53
C GLY A 252 -8.27 -8.17 22.99
N ARG A 253 -7.78 -6.95 23.24
CA ARG A 253 -7.52 -6.43 24.59
C ARG A 253 -8.82 -5.93 25.24
N SER A 254 -8.93 -6.06 26.54
CA SER A 254 -10.09 -5.59 27.30
C SER A 254 -10.24 -4.05 27.32
N ASP A 255 -9.16 -3.31 27.13
CA ASP A 255 -9.12 -1.83 27.09
C ASP A 255 -9.18 -1.26 25.66
N ALA A 256 -9.31 -2.12 24.62
CA ALA A 256 -9.29 -1.72 23.23
C ALA A 256 -10.37 -0.68 22.87
N GLY A 257 -11.57 -0.78 23.43
CA GLY A 257 -12.64 0.18 23.21
C GLY A 257 -12.31 1.57 23.74
N SER A 258 -11.78 1.68 24.95
CA SER A 258 -11.37 2.94 25.56
C SER A 258 -10.20 3.57 24.79
N GLU A 259 -9.21 2.77 24.38
CA GLU A 259 -8.08 3.25 23.60
C GLU A 259 -8.50 3.75 22.21
N ALA A 260 -9.43 3.04 21.54
CA ALA A 260 -9.99 3.48 20.26
C ALA A 260 -10.72 4.82 20.37
N LEU A 261 -11.48 5.03 21.46
CA LEU A 261 -12.12 6.34 21.76
C LEU A 261 -11.10 7.45 21.99
N LEU A 262 -10.02 7.18 22.73
CA LEU A 262 -8.96 8.16 22.96
C LEU A 262 -8.31 8.57 21.63
N LEU A 263 -8.05 7.62 20.74
CA LEU A 263 -7.50 7.88 19.40
C LEU A 263 -8.47 8.71 18.54
N LEU A 264 -9.76 8.37 18.55
CA LEU A 264 -10.79 9.16 17.85
C LEU A 264 -10.87 10.59 18.37
N ASN A 265 -10.87 10.78 19.70
CA ASN A 265 -10.88 12.09 20.32
C ASN A 265 -9.61 12.90 19.97
N ARG A 266 -8.45 12.25 19.94
CA ARG A 266 -7.19 12.87 19.49
C ARG A 266 -7.28 13.32 18.02
N MET A 267 -7.82 12.49 17.15
CA MET A 267 -8.05 12.81 15.75
C MET A 267 -8.97 14.02 15.58
N LEU A 268 -10.10 14.05 16.32
CA LEU A 268 -11.05 15.16 16.35
C LEU A 268 -10.41 16.46 16.88
N LYS A 269 -9.59 16.36 17.93
CA LYS A 269 -8.87 17.50 18.49
C LYS A 269 -7.91 18.09 17.46
N MET A 270 -7.07 17.27 16.85
CA MET A 270 -6.14 17.72 15.83
C MET A 270 -6.87 18.32 14.61
N HIS A 271 -8.02 17.74 14.21
CA HIS A 271 -8.84 18.33 13.15
C HIS A 271 -9.30 19.76 13.50
N LYS A 272 -9.77 19.98 14.73
CA LYS A 272 -10.16 21.32 15.23
C LYS A 272 -8.98 22.30 15.31
N GLU A 273 -7.78 21.79 15.53
CA GLU A 273 -6.53 22.57 15.55
C GLU A 273 -6.01 22.92 14.14
N GLY A 274 -6.76 22.56 13.07
CA GLY A 274 -6.45 22.96 11.70
C GLY A 274 -5.91 21.86 10.79
N TYR A 275 -5.79 20.61 11.25
CA TYR A 275 -5.42 19.48 10.42
C TYR A 275 -6.62 18.99 9.60
N SER A 276 -6.95 19.68 8.51
CA SER A 276 -8.16 19.42 7.69
C SER A 276 -8.25 17.98 7.17
N ASN A 277 -7.12 17.31 6.92
CA ASN A 277 -7.02 15.93 6.47
C ASN A 277 -7.30 14.87 7.57
N LEU A 278 -7.57 15.31 8.80
CA LEU A 278 -7.90 14.45 9.93
C LEU A 278 -9.39 14.47 10.30
N LYS A 279 -10.28 14.93 9.41
CA LYS A 279 -11.72 14.82 9.62
C LYS A 279 -12.13 13.33 9.66
N PRO A 280 -12.70 12.82 10.78
CA PRO A 280 -13.22 11.48 10.82
C PRO A 280 -14.37 11.28 9.83
N ASP A 281 -14.57 10.05 9.38
CA ASP A 281 -15.70 9.64 8.56
C ASP A 281 -16.47 8.49 9.23
N THR A 282 -17.60 8.12 8.64
CA THR A 282 -18.44 7.00 9.11
C THR A 282 -17.63 5.70 9.24
N VAL A 283 -16.62 5.47 8.38
CA VAL A 283 -15.76 4.28 8.47
C VAL A 283 -14.90 4.30 9.74
N THR A 284 -14.29 5.43 10.04
CA THR A 284 -13.49 5.62 11.27
C THR A 284 -14.36 5.48 12.53
N LEU A 285 -15.56 6.07 12.51
CA LEU A 285 -16.51 5.98 13.61
C LEU A 285 -17.00 4.54 13.82
N ASN A 286 -17.35 3.83 12.75
CA ASN A 286 -17.74 2.43 12.81
C ASN A 286 -16.61 1.51 13.28
N THR A 287 -15.37 1.81 12.94
CA THR A 287 -14.21 1.06 13.45
C THR A 287 -14.07 1.24 14.97
N THR A 288 -14.31 2.46 15.48
CA THR A 288 -14.33 2.74 16.92
C THR A 288 -15.50 2.04 17.62
N LEU A 289 -16.70 2.07 17.02
CA LEU A 289 -17.86 1.31 17.51
C LEU A 289 -17.58 -0.20 17.56
N SER A 290 -16.89 -0.74 16.57
CA SER A 290 -16.47 -2.15 16.54
C SER A 290 -15.50 -2.48 17.69
N ALA A 291 -14.55 -1.58 18.01
CA ALA A 291 -13.66 -1.75 19.16
C ALA A 291 -14.45 -1.82 20.47
N LEU A 292 -15.40 -0.92 20.65
CA LEU A 292 -16.28 -0.89 21.84
C LEU A 292 -17.12 -2.16 21.94
N ALA A 293 -17.73 -2.61 20.84
CA ALA A 293 -18.51 -3.84 20.80
C ALA A 293 -17.69 -5.10 21.15
N ASN A 294 -16.43 -5.12 20.78
CA ASN A 294 -15.52 -6.23 21.09
C ASN A 294 -15.01 -6.21 22.53
N THR A 295 -15.12 -5.10 23.26
CA THR A 295 -14.74 -4.98 24.66
C THR A 295 -15.71 -5.71 25.59
N GLN A 296 -16.98 -5.92 25.19
CA GLN A 296 -18.00 -6.72 25.87
C GLN A 296 -18.33 -6.29 27.31
N THR A 297 -18.26 -4.99 27.62
CA THR A 297 -18.60 -4.42 28.91
C THR A 297 -19.78 -3.47 28.82
N ALA A 298 -20.54 -3.32 29.91
CA ALA A 298 -21.65 -2.37 29.98
C ALA A 298 -21.19 -0.93 29.72
N GLU A 299 -20.03 -0.55 30.24
CA GLU A 299 -19.45 0.78 30.02
C GLU A 299 -19.12 1.03 28.54
N ALA A 300 -18.52 0.06 27.86
CA ALA A 300 -18.24 0.16 26.43
C ALA A 300 -19.53 0.26 25.58
N ALA A 301 -20.58 -0.48 25.95
CA ALA A 301 -21.89 -0.39 25.27
C ALA A 301 -22.52 1.01 25.47
N GLU A 302 -22.42 1.60 26.66
CA GLU A 302 -22.87 2.95 26.90
C GLU A 302 -22.08 3.99 26.10
N GLN A 303 -20.77 3.85 26.04
CA GLN A 303 -19.90 4.70 25.22
C GLN A 303 -20.23 4.57 23.73
N ALA A 304 -20.52 3.35 23.23
CA ALA A 304 -20.97 3.13 21.86
C ALA A 304 -22.29 3.85 21.58
N GLY A 305 -23.25 3.79 22.50
CA GLY A 305 -24.50 4.54 22.41
C GLY A 305 -24.30 6.05 22.37
N LYS A 306 -23.41 6.60 23.20
CA LYS A 306 -23.05 8.03 23.17
C LYS A 306 -22.42 8.45 21.84
N LEU A 307 -21.55 7.60 21.28
CA LEU A 307 -20.92 7.86 19.98
C LEU A 307 -21.97 7.87 18.86
N LEU A 308 -22.90 6.91 18.84
CA LEU A 308 -23.98 6.88 17.85
C LEU A 308 -24.87 8.14 17.94
N GLN A 309 -25.20 8.57 19.15
CA GLN A 309 -25.95 9.82 19.36
C GLN A 309 -25.17 11.06 18.90
N ALA A 310 -23.85 11.07 19.03
CA ALA A 310 -23.01 12.14 18.49
C ALA A 310 -23.01 12.15 16.95
N MET A 311 -23.00 10.97 16.31
CA MET A 311 -23.15 10.82 14.85
C MET A 311 -24.48 11.35 14.36
N LEU A 312 -25.59 11.02 15.04
CA LEU A 312 -26.95 11.49 14.72
C LEU A 312 -27.13 13.01 14.86
N LYS A 313 -26.42 13.62 15.80
CA LYS A 313 -26.45 15.08 16.02
C LYS A 313 -25.48 15.84 15.11
N SER A 314 -24.62 15.14 14.41
CA SER A 314 -23.73 15.74 13.42
C SER A 314 -24.54 16.17 12.20
N ASN A 315 -24.37 17.43 11.77
CA ASN A 315 -24.92 17.92 10.50
C ASN A 315 -23.98 17.59 9.31
N ASP A 316 -23.12 16.61 9.47
CA ASP A 316 -22.07 16.27 8.52
C ASP A 316 -22.36 14.89 7.91
N ASP A 317 -22.68 14.87 6.63
CA ASP A 317 -23.01 13.65 5.89
C ASP A 317 -21.88 12.61 5.92
N ASP A 318 -20.61 13.06 5.97
CA ASP A 318 -19.45 12.16 6.06
C ASP A 318 -19.39 11.39 7.39
N MET A 319 -20.05 11.91 8.44
CA MET A 319 -20.12 11.30 9.77
C MET A 319 -21.51 10.69 10.09
N ALA A 320 -22.44 10.72 9.12
CA ALA A 320 -23.80 10.20 9.32
C ALA A 320 -23.76 8.68 9.63
N PRO A 321 -24.58 8.23 10.60
CA PRO A 321 -24.64 6.81 10.91
C PRO A 321 -25.35 6.04 9.79
N ASN A 322 -24.94 4.79 9.59
CA ASN A 322 -25.55 3.85 8.67
C ASN A 322 -26.03 2.58 9.40
N VAL A 323 -26.63 1.64 8.69
CA VAL A 323 -27.09 0.36 9.25
C VAL A 323 -25.99 -0.34 10.06
N GLN A 324 -24.74 -0.29 9.59
CA GLN A 324 -23.61 -0.88 10.30
C GLN A 324 -23.35 -0.19 11.64
N SER A 325 -23.48 1.14 11.73
CA SER A 325 -23.33 1.89 12.99
C SER A 325 -24.30 1.40 14.06
N TYR A 326 -25.57 1.29 13.72
CA TYR A 326 -26.61 0.76 14.62
C TYR A 326 -26.34 -0.70 14.99
N THR A 327 -26.03 -1.56 14.02
CA THR A 327 -25.73 -2.98 14.23
C THR A 327 -24.57 -3.16 15.23
N LEU A 328 -23.54 -2.33 15.15
CA LEU A 328 -22.40 -2.37 16.07
C LEU A 328 -22.80 -1.98 17.49
N VAL A 329 -23.67 -0.97 17.65
CA VAL A 329 -24.15 -0.57 18.98
C VAL A 329 -25.09 -1.62 19.57
N ILE A 330 -25.97 -2.21 18.76
CA ILE A 330 -26.82 -3.34 19.16
C ILE A 330 -25.94 -4.52 19.60
N SER A 331 -24.90 -4.86 18.83
CA SER A 331 -23.93 -5.89 19.19
C SER A 331 -23.19 -5.58 20.49
N ALA A 332 -22.83 -4.32 20.72
CA ALA A 332 -22.18 -3.89 21.97
C ALA A 332 -23.10 -4.14 23.19
N TRP A 333 -24.37 -3.77 23.10
CA TRP A 333 -25.35 -4.02 24.15
C TRP A 333 -25.61 -5.53 24.33
N GLY A 334 -25.78 -6.29 23.23
CA GLY A 334 -26.00 -7.73 23.26
C GLY A 334 -24.88 -8.52 23.95
N LYS A 335 -23.62 -8.08 23.78
CA LYS A 335 -22.45 -8.73 24.38
C LYS A 335 -22.10 -8.20 25.79
N SER A 336 -22.70 -7.10 26.21
CA SER A 336 -22.31 -6.41 27.46
C SER A 336 -22.75 -7.12 28.74
N GLY A 337 -23.73 -8.03 28.67
CA GLY A 337 -24.34 -8.67 29.84
C GLY A 337 -25.09 -7.71 30.78
N ALA A 338 -25.32 -6.47 30.38
CA ALA A 338 -26.00 -5.49 31.22
C ALA A 338 -27.50 -5.76 31.34
N LYS A 339 -28.10 -5.53 32.49
CA LYS A 339 -29.54 -5.73 32.73
C LYS A 339 -30.46 -4.92 31.81
N GLU A 340 -29.99 -3.78 31.32
CA GLU A 340 -30.74 -2.87 30.44
C GLU A 340 -30.56 -3.17 28.94
N SER A 341 -29.75 -4.16 28.59
CA SER A 341 -29.38 -4.45 27.19
C SER A 341 -30.60 -4.66 26.30
N THR A 342 -31.57 -5.50 26.73
CA THR A 342 -32.79 -5.79 25.95
C THR A 342 -33.58 -4.52 25.63
N LYS A 343 -33.80 -3.69 26.64
CA LYS A 343 -34.55 -2.42 26.47
C LYS A 343 -33.84 -1.45 25.53
N LYS A 344 -32.49 -1.39 25.62
CA LYS A 344 -31.68 -0.53 24.73
C LYS A 344 -31.67 -1.03 23.30
N ILE A 345 -31.61 -2.34 23.10
CA ILE A 345 -31.66 -2.97 21.76
C ILE A 345 -33.03 -2.72 21.13
N GLU A 346 -34.13 -2.95 21.83
CA GLU A 346 -35.48 -2.68 21.36
C GLU A 346 -35.66 -1.23 20.95
N GLN A 347 -35.15 -0.28 21.76
CA GLN A 347 -35.20 1.15 21.45
C GLN A 347 -34.44 1.48 20.16
N LEU A 348 -33.23 0.94 19.96
CA LEU A 348 -32.42 1.16 18.77
C LEU A 348 -33.08 0.57 17.50
N LEU A 349 -33.68 -0.62 17.60
CA LEU A 349 -34.45 -1.22 16.50
C LEU A 349 -35.64 -0.36 16.08
N LEU A 350 -36.39 0.16 17.06
CA LEU A 350 -37.51 1.08 16.81
C LEU A 350 -37.05 2.42 16.21
N GLU A 351 -35.89 2.92 16.61
CA GLU A 351 -35.28 4.11 16.01
C GLU A 351 -34.90 3.87 14.54
N MET A 352 -34.27 2.72 14.21
CA MET A 352 -33.95 2.35 12.84
C MET A 352 -35.18 2.26 11.93
N GLU A 353 -36.29 1.72 12.43
CA GLU A 353 -37.54 1.61 11.65
C GLU A 353 -38.21 2.95 11.34
N LYS A 354 -37.95 3.98 12.19
CA LYS A 354 -38.60 5.30 12.07
C LYS A 354 -37.83 6.30 11.22
N VAL A 355 -36.53 6.10 11.04
CA VAL A 355 -35.66 7.14 10.46
C VAL A 355 -35.75 7.18 8.93
N ASP A 356 -35.52 6.10 8.23
CA ASP A 356 -35.59 6.03 6.76
C ASP A 356 -35.52 4.57 6.27
N ASP A 357 -36.02 4.31 5.07
CA ASP A 357 -35.92 3.00 4.40
C ASP A 357 -34.46 2.52 4.23
N THR A 358 -33.51 3.43 4.12
CA THR A 358 -32.05 3.11 3.99
C THR A 358 -31.43 2.60 5.29
N LEU A 359 -32.07 2.84 6.45
CA LEU A 359 -31.56 2.44 7.77
C LEU A 359 -32.34 1.23 8.36
N LYS A 360 -33.25 0.62 7.59
CA LYS A 360 -34.02 -0.54 8.08
C LYS A 360 -33.13 -1.67 8.56
N PRO A 361 -33.46 -2.30 9.69
CA PRO A 361 -32.76 -3.47 10.18
C PRO A 361 -32.68 -4.57 9.12
N ASN A 362 -31.55 -5.21 9.01
CA ASN A 362 -31.30 -6.34 8.11
C ASN A 362 -31.06 -7.63 8.91
N THR A 363 -30.86 -8.77 8.21
CA THR A 363 -30.60 -10.08 8.84
C THR A 363 -29.38 -10.13 9.76
N VAL A 364 -28.44 -9.18 9.63
CA VAL A 364 -27.26 -9.06 10.51
C VAL A 364 -27.58 -8.24 11.75
N THR A 365 -28.58 -7.36 11.67
CA THR A 365 -29.02 -6.52 12.79
C THR A 365 -29.86 -7.31 13.80
N TYR A 366 -30.66 -8.26 13.35
CA TYR A 366 -31.45 -9.20 14.18
C TYR A 366 -30.59 -10.39 14.59
#